data_7930abb983ca587dc0beada2bacd5600
#
_entry.id   7930abb983ca587dc0beada2bacd5600
#
_cell.length_a   1.000
_cell.length_b   1.000
_cell.length_c   1.000
_cell.angle_alpha   90.00
_cell.angle_beta   90.00
_cell.angle_gamma   90.00
#
_symmetry.space_group_name_H-M   'P 1'
#
loop_
_entity.id
_entity.type
_entity.pdbx_description
1 polymer ?
#
loop_
_entity_poly.entity_id
_entity_poly.type
_entity_poly.pdbx_seq_one_letter_code
_entity_poly.pdbx_strand_id
1 'polypeptide(L)'
;STLDRSSAASDVYKRQLDTIRFVLMGDTQRSYDETEDFVKHINTKKDSIDFIIHGGDYTEFGMKKEYEWTVNILSKLDIPYVGLIGNHDVIGNGDQVFNKLFGEENFSFIVRDVKFVCLNTNAIEYDYSHPVPDFGFLKEELQDSTRHYSRTIVAMHARPGSEQFDNNVKDVFQLYIREFPSLLFCLNAHNHQLQVEDLFDDGIIYYGCSNIAKRNYLLFTLTPDGYTYEIINF
;
A
#
# COMPACT_ATOMS: atom_id res chain seq x y z
N SER A 1 1.60 45.07 5.39
CA SER A 1 0.92 45.02 6.68
C SER A 1 1.22 43.70 7.39
N THR A 2 1.31 43.76 8.72
CA THR A 2 1.69 42.62 9.57
C THR A 2 0.65 41.49 9.61
N LEU A 3 -0.58 41.73 9.21
CA LEU A 3 -1.68 40.75 9.17
C LEU A 3 -1.57 39.75 8.01
N ASP A 4 -1.07 40.20 6.86
CA ASP A 4 -0.91 39.31 5.68
C ASP A 4 0.21 38.29 5.85
N ARG A 5 1.26 38.64 6.60
CA ARG A 5 2.38 37.72 6.85
C ARG A 5 2.05 36.63 7.86
N SER A 6 1.19 36.91 8.84
CA SER A 6 0.79 35.91 9.84
C SER A 6 -0.23 34.91 9.27
N SER A 7 -1.13 35.34 8.40
CA SER A 7 -2.07 34.45 7.71
C SER A 7 -1.35 33.53 6.72
N ALA A 8 -0.43 34.08 5.90
CA ALA A 8 0.36 33.30 4.97
C ALA A 8 1.27 32.25 5.68
N ALA A 9 1.89 32.63 6.81
CA ALA A 9 2.67 31.69 7.60
C ALA A 9 1.81 30.59 8.25
N SER A 10 0.60 30.95 8.71
CA SER A 10 -0.38 30.00 9.25
C SER A 10 -0.89 29.04 8.17
N ASP A 11 -1.13 29.54 6.95
CA ASP A 11 -1.59 28.73 5.83
C ASP A 11 -0.49 27.80 5.32
N VAL A 12 0.77 28.26 5.26
CA VAL A 12 1.92 27.41 4.94
C VAL A 12 2.11 26.33 6.00
N TYR A 13 2.00 26.67 7.29
CA TYR A 13 2.11 25.71 8.40
C TYR A 13 0.99 24.68 8.36
N LYS A 14 -0.26 25.10 8.13
CA LYS A 14 -1.41 24.19 7.93
C LYS A 14 -1.19 23.27 6.73
N ARG A 15 -0.73 23.79 5.59
CA ARG A 15 -0.43 22.99 4.40
C ARG A 15 0.66 21.95 4.67
N GLN A 16 1.69 22.28 5.44
CA GLN A 16 2.72 21.33 5.85
C GLN A 16 2.18 20.24 6.78
N LEU A 17 1.28 20.58 7.71
CA LEU A 17 0.61 19.63 8.59
C LEU A 17 -0.36 18.72 7.83
N ASP A 18 -0.95 19.19 6.71
CA ASP A 18 -1.88 18.44 5.89
C ASP A 18 -1.20 17.63 4.79
N THR A 19 0.12 17.69 4.67
CA THR A 19 0.90 16.91 3.73
C THR A 19 1.16 15.51 4.30
N ILE A 20 0.87 14.48 3.49
CA ILE A 20 1.15 13.09 3.83
C ILE A 20 2.23 12.58 2.89
N ARG A 21 3.30 12.00 3.45
CA ARG A 21 4.37 11.38 2.68
C ARG A 21 4.50 9.93 3.08
N PHE A 22 4.32 9.04 2.13
CA PHE A 22 4.42 7.61 2.38
C PHE A 22 5.20 6.89 1.28
N VAL A 23 5.75 5.75 1.66
CA VAL A 23 6.57 4.90 0.80
C VAL A 23 5.76 3.66 0.40
N LEU A 24 5.86 3.26 -0.87
CA LEU A 24 5.48 1.94 -1.34
C LEU A 24 6.74 1.16 -1.69
N MET A 25 6.92 0.02 -1.05
CA MET A 25 7.96 -0.96 -1.34
C MET A 25 7.38 -2.35 -1.16
N GLY A 26 8.06 -3.40 -1.58
CA GLY A 26 7.56 -4.75 -1.41
C GLY A 26 8.46 -5.79 -2.03
N ASP A 27 7.94 -7.04 -2.13
CA ASP A 27 8.63 -8.18 -2.70
C ASP A 27 10.03 -8.32 -2.08
N THR A 28 10.06 -8.45 -0.74
CA THR A 28 11.30 -8.54 0.05
C THR A 28 11.78 -9.98 0.25
N GLN A 29 11.01 -10.97 -0.22
CA GLN A 29 11.38 -12.37 -0.09
C GLN A 29 12.79 -12.62 -0.63
N ARG A 30 13.60 -13.34 0.13
CA ARG A 30 14.99 -13.69 -0.16
C ARG A 30 15.99 -12.53 -0.22
N SER A 31 15.52 -11.29 -0.17
CA SER A 31 16.36 -10.07 -0.27
C SER A 31 16.58 -9.43 1.10
N TYR A 32 17.16 -10.18 2.03
CA TYR A 32 17.34 -9.73 3.41
C TYR A 32 18.36 -8.60 3.54
N ASP A 33 19.47 -8.68 2.81
CA ASP A 33 20.52 -7.64 2.84
C ASP A 33 20.00 -6.32 2.27
N GLU A 34 19.30 -6.37 1.14
CA GLU A 34 18.70 -5.19 0.52
C GLU A 34 17.60 -4.59 1.41
N THR A 35 16.84 -5.44 2.09
CA THR A 35 15.82 -4.99 3.05
C THR A 35 16.47 -4.30 4.25
N GLU A 36 17.58 -4.82 4.77
CA GLU A 36 18.36 -4.14 5.83
C GLU A 36 18.89 -2.79 5.37
N ASP A 37 19.42 -2.71 4.15
CA ASP A 37 19.91 -1.45 3.59
C ASP A 37 18.77 -0.44 3.39
N PHE A 38 17.61 -0.91 2.95
CA PHE A 38 16.40 -0.10 2.88
C PHE A 38 16.03 0.51 4.24
N VAL A 39 16.01 -0.31 5.29
CA VAL A 39 15.70 0.16 6.65
C VAL A 39 16.69 1.23 7.11
N LYS A 40 17.98 1.01 6.91
CA LYS A 40 19.01 2.00 7.24
C LYS A 40 18.80 3.30 6.47
N HIS A 41 18.51 3.19 5.17
CA HIS A 41 18.26 4.36 4.31
C HIS A 41 17.02 5.15 4.78
N ILE A 42 15.89 4.46 5.01
CA ILE A 42 14.64 5.10 5.44
C ILE A 42 14.81 5.79 6.81
N ASN A 43 15.52 5.19 7.73
CA ASN A 43 15.75 5.77 9.04
C ASN A 43 16.52 7.11 8.96
N THR A 44 17.31 7.33 7.91
CA THR A 44 17.93 8.66 7.67
C THR A 44 16.91 9.72 7.25
N LYS A 45 15.71 9.31 6.85
CA LYS A 45 14.63 10.17 6.33
C LYS A 45 13.38 10.18 7.22
N LYS A 46 13.49 9.67 8.44
CA LYS A 46 12.37 9.47 9.37
C LYS A 46 11.56 10.74 9.65
N ASP A 47 12.17 11.90 9.60
CA ASP A 47 11.51 13.18 9.88
C ASP A 47 10.67 13.68 8.68
N SER A 48 10.82 13.08 7.50
CA SER A 48 10.13 13.49 6.27
C SER A 48 9.16 12.45 5.71
N ILE A 49 9.04 11.27 6.32
CA ILE A 49 8.18 10.17 5.88
C ILE A 49 7.24 9.77 7.03
N ASP A 50 5.95 9.74 6.75
CA ASP A 50 4.94 9.44 7.77
C ASP A 50 4.80 7.93 8.01
N PHE A 51 4.78 7.13 6.96
CA PHE A 51 4.66 5.66 7.05
C PHE A 51 5.08 4.96 5.77
N ILE A 52 5.15 3.63 5.84
CA ILE A 52 5.49 2.76 4.73
C ILE A 52 4.35 1.77 4.49
N ILE A 53 4.05 1.49 3.23
CA ILE A 53 3.23 0.36 2.81
C ILE A 53 4.17 -0.69 2.21
N HIS A 54 4.20 -1.87 2.83
CA HIS A 54 4.85 -3.04 2.26
C HIS A 54 3.84 -3.77 1.36
N GLY A 55 4.14 -3.88 0.09
CA GLY A 55 3.22 -4.37 -0.94
C GLY A 55 2.98 -5.88 -0.96
N GLY A 56 3.50 -6.62 0.02
CA GLY A 56 3.37 -8.07 0.11
C GLY A 56 4.62 -8.83 -0.35
N ASP A 57 4.57 -10.16 -0.23
CA ASP A 57 5.68 -11.07 -0.46
C ASP A 57 6.85 -10.83 0.50
N TYR A 58 6.58 -11.05 1.78
CA TYR A 58 7.59 -11.11 2.85
C TYR A 58 8.39 -12.40 2.79
N THR A 59 7.80 -13.44 2.24
CA THR A 59 8.29 -14.83 2.23
C THR A 59 8.33 -15.38 0.81
N GLU A 60 9.15 -16.39 0.60
CA GLU A 60 9.14 -17.18 -0.64
C GLU A 60 8.13 -18.33 -0.57
N PHE A 61 7.99 -18.94 0.60
CA PHE A 61 7.19 -20.16 0.78
C PHE A 61 6.13 -20.06 1.90
N GLY A 62 5.85 -18.86 2.40
CA GLY A 62 4.88 -18.66 3.47
C GLY A 62 5.32 -19.25 4.82
N MET A 63 6.60 -19.55 4.99
CA MET A 63 7.11 -20.20 6.20
C MET A 63 7.23 -19.19 7.35
N LYS A 64 6.83 -19.64 8.55
CA LYS A 64 6.96 -18.83 9.77
C LYS A 64 8.35 -18.24 9.94
N LYS A 65 9.38 -19.03 9.66
CA LYS A 65 10.79 -18.60 9.82
C LYS A 65 11.16 -17.47 8.88
N GLU A 66 10.66 -17.50 7.65
CA GLU A 66 10.87 -16.42 6.67
C GLU A 66 10.16 -15.13 7.12
N TYR A 67 8.93 -15.23 7.65
CA TYR A 67 8.24 -14.10 8.27
C TYR A 67 9.05 -13.50 9.42
N GLU A 68 9.56 -14.34 10.31
CA GLU A 68 10.37 -13.91 11.45
C GLU A 68 11.61 -13.13 11.00
N TRP A 69 12.33 -13.62 10.00
CA TRP A 69 13.51 -12.94 9.45
C TRP A 69 13.15 -11.55 8.89
N THR A 70 12.13 -11.47 8.06
CA THR A 70 11.73 -10.20 7.45
C THR A 70 11.21 -9.22 8.50
N VAL A 71 10.34 -9.69 9.41
CA VAL A 71 9.78 -8.83 10.46
C VAL A 71 10.88 -8.34 11.42
N ASN A 72 11.88 -9.16 11.74
CA ASN A 72 13.01 -8.73 12.54
C ASN A 72 13.77 -7.56 11.89
N ILE A 73 13.98 -7.61 10.58
CA ILE A 73 14.63 -6.52 9.85
C ILE A 73 13.74 -5.26 9.88
N LEU A 74 12.46 -5.41 9.54
CA LEU A 74 11.50 -4.29 9.51
C LEU A 74 11.23 -3.69 10.89
N SER A 75 11.42 -4.47 11.97
CA SER A 75 11.27 -3.96 13.34
C SER A 75 12.29 -2.88 13.72
N LYS A 76 13.37 -2.75 12.94
CA LYS A 76 14.40 -1.71 13.12
C LYS A 76 14.01 -0.38 12.46
N LEU A 77 12.89 -0.30 11.77
CA LEU A 77 12.37 0.95 11.22
C LEU A 77 11.97 1.91 12.35
N ASP A 78 12.36 3.16 12.21
CA ASP A 78 11.98 4.26 13.13
C ASP A 78 10.62 4.88 12.78
N ILE A 79 10.01 4.45 11.68
CA ILE A 79 8.68 4.89 11.24
C ILE A 79 7.75 3.68 11.11
N PRO A 80 6.43 3.88 11.27
CA PRO A 80 5.47 2.77 11.18
C PRO A 80 5.35 2.24 9.76
N TYR A 81 5.02 0.96 9.64
CA TYR A 81 4.66 0.36 8.36
C TYR A 81 3.39 -0.48 8.50
N VAL A 82 2.67 -0.62 7.40
CA VAL A 82 1.56 -1.55 7.24
C VAL A 82 1.89 -2.55 6.14
N GLY A 83 1.37 -3.75 6.23
CA GLY A 83 1.69 -4.82 5.29
C GLY A 83 0.46 -5.35 4.57
N LEU A 84 0.59 -5.47 3.24
CA LEU A 84 -0.32 -6.22 2.39
C LEU A 84 0.12 -7.69 2.36
N ILE A 85 -0.83 -8.60 2.16
CA ILE A 85 -0.51 -10.01 1.93
C ILE A 85 -0.17 -10.24 0.45
N GLY A 86 0.98 -10.87 0.17
CA GLY A 86 1.37 -11.30 -1.16
C GLY A 86 0.99 -12.76 -1.42
N ASN A 87 1.09 -13.20 -2.67
CA ASN A 87 0.72 -14.56 -3.04
C ASN A 87 1.67 -15.61 -2.42
N HIS A 88 2.96 -15.32 -2.33
CA HIS A 88 3.90 -16.22 -1.66
C HIS A 88 3.65 -16.33 -0.15
N ASP A 89 3.05 -15.32 0.45
CA ASP A 89 2.77 -15.28 1.89
C ASP A 89 1.63 -16.23 2.30
N VAL A 90 0.80 -16.65 1.34
CA VAL A 90 -0.33 -17.56 1.57
C VAL A 90 0.09 -19.03 1.57
N ILE A 91 1.18 -19.36 0.89
CA ILE A 91 1.62 -20.76 0.69
C ILE A 91 1.74 -21.48 2.01
N GLY A 92 1.28 -22.74 2.06
CA GLY A 92 1.47 -23.63 3.20
C GLY A 92 0.89 -23.13 4.54
N ASN A 93 -0.28 -22.53 4.54
CA ASN A 93 -0.91 -21.87 5.70
C ASN A 93 -0.19 -20.57 6.14
N GLY A 94 0.61 -19.97 5.27
CA GLY A 94 1.30 -18.71 5.55
C GLY A 94 0.36 -17.55 5.84
N ASP A 95 -0.86 -17.56 5.31
CA ASP A 95 -1.93 -16.63 5.62
C ASP A 95 -2.28 -16.59 7.11
N GLN A 96 -2.27 -17.75 7.78
CA GLN A 96 -2.48 -17.83 9.23
C GLN A 96 -1.34 -17.15 10.01
N VAL A 97 -0.11 -17.27 9.53
CA VAL A 97 1.05 -16.59 10.12
C VAL A 97 0.93 -15.09 9.89
N PHE A 98 0.58 -14.69 8.68
CA PHE A 98 0.33 -13.28 8.35
C PHE A 98 -0.72 -12.67 9.29
N ASN A 99 -1.87 -13.34 9.47
CA ASN A 99 -2.94 -12.86 10.33
C ASN A 99 -2.51 -12.67 11.78
N LYS A 100 -1.63 -13.54 12.28
CA LYS A 100 -1.07 -13.41 13.65
C LYS A 100 -0.10 -12.24 13.78
N LEU A 101 0.64 -11.92 12.73
CA LEU A 101 1.67 -10.87 12.76
C LEU A 101 1.11 -9.49 12.40
N PHE A 102 0.20 -9.42 11.44
CA PHE A 102 -0.27 -8.18 10.84
C PHE A 102 -1.78 -7.92 11.01
N GLY A 103 -2.55 -8.93 11.41
CA GLY A 103 -4.01 -8.84 11.53
C GLY A 103 -4.73 -9.25 10.24
N GLU A 104 -5.87 -8.62 9.99
CA GLU A 104 -6.73 -8.94 8.86
C GLU A 104 -6.03 -8.73 7.51
N GLU A 105 -6.36 -9.58 6.53
CA GLU A 105 -5.84 -9.49 5.17
C GLU A 105 -6.48 -8.36 4.37
N ASN A 106 -7.75 -8.08 4.66
CA ASN A 106 -8.46 -6.93 4.14
C ASN A 106 -8.70 -5.96 5.29
N PHE A 107 -8.21 -4.75 5.16
CA PHE A 107 -8.34 -3.74 6.22
C PHE A 107 -8.31 -2.33 5.62
N SER A 108 -8.66 -1.35 6.43
CA SER A 108 -8.53 0.04 6.06
C SER A 108 -8.03 0.88 7.23
N PHE A 109 -7.41 1.99 6.93
CA PHE A 109 -7.00 2.99 7.91
C PHE A 109 -7.10 4.38 7.30
N ILE A 110 -7.17 5.39 8.15
CA ILE A 110 -7.28 6.78 7.72
C ILE A 110 -6.10 7.56 8.29
N VAL A 111 -5.43 8.28 7.40
CA VAL A 111 -4.43 9.28 7.73
C VAL A 111 -4.97 10.62 7.30
N ARG A 112 -5.23 11.52 8.26
CA ARG A 112 -5.92 12.79 8.03
C ARG A 112 -7.24 12.59 7.27
N ASP A 113 -7.37 13.11 6.06
CA ASP A 113 -8.57 13.00 5.24
C ASP A 113 -8.53 11.87 4.20
N VAL A 114 -7.48 11.06 4.20
CA VAL A 114 -7.27 10.00 3.20
C VAL A 114 -7.48 8.61 3.80
N LYS A 115 -8.41 7.88 3.22
CA LYS A 115 -8.64 6.46 3.53
C LYS A 115 -7.80 5.58 2.62
N PHE A 116 -7.06 4.67 3.24
CA PHE A 116 -6.33 3.60 2.58
C PHE A 116 -7.11 2.30 2.74
N VAL A 117 -7.56 1.74 1.62
CA VAL A 117 -8.28 0.46 1.57
C VAL A 117 -7.29 -0.59 1.08
N CYS A 118 -6.94 -1.54 1.94
CA CYS A 118 -5.93 -2.56 1.70
C CYS A 118 -6.58 -3.92 1.51
N LEU A 119 -6.28 -4.59 0.41
CA LEU A 119 -7.01 -5.77 -0.05
C LEU A 119 -6.08 -6.96 -0.28
N ASN A 120 -6.59 -8.15 0.04
CA ASN A 120 -6.07 -9.40 -0.52
C ASN A 120 -6.71 -9.63 -1.90
N THR A 121 -5.87 -9.72 -2.93
CA THR A 121 -6.30 -9.99 -4.31
C THR A 121 -5.68 -11.25 -4.90
N ASN A 122 -5.07 -12.10 -4.08
CA ASN A 122 -4.35 -13.31 -4.48
C ASN A 122 -5.32 -14.49 -4.70
N ALA A 123 -6.20 -14.39 -5.68
CA ALA A 123 -7.32 -15.32 -5.88
C ALA A 123 -6.88 -16.76 -6.17
N ILE A 124 -5.83 -16.96 -6.95
CA ILE A 124 -5.34 -18.30 -7.32
C ILE A 124 -4.92 -19.11 -6.09
N GLU A 125 -4.34 -18.47 -5.07
CA GLU A 125 -3.84 -19.14 -3.88
C GLU A 125 -4.94 -19.78 -3.03
N TYR A 126 -6.18 -19.39 -3.24
CA TYR A 126 -7.35 -19.93 -2.53
C TYR A 126 -8.19 -20.89 -3.36
N ASP A 127 -7.76 -21.26 -4.56
CA ASP A 127 -8.53 -22.13 -5.48
C ASP A 127 -9.99 -21.70 -5.60
N TYR A 128 -10.24 -20.40 -5.56
CA TYR A 128 -11.58 -19.80 -5.55
C TYR A 128 -12.48 -20.24 -4.37
N SER A 129 -11.88 -20.80 -3.32
CA SER A 129 -12.62 -21.22 -2.10
C SER A 129 -13.05 -20.05 -1.21
N HIS A 130 -12.43 -18.90 -1.39
CA HIS A 130 -12.73 -17.65 -0.70
C HIS A 130 -13.09 -16.55 -1.71
N PRO A 131 -13.92 -15.56 -1.32
CA PRO A 131 -14.18 -14.39 -2.17
C PRO A 131 -12.94 -13.48 -2.17
N VAL A 132 -12.13 -13.58 -3.22
CA VAL A 132 -10.93 -12.76 -3.42
C VAL A 132 -10.98 -12.17 -4.84
N PRO A 133 -11.13 -10.85 -5.01
CA PRO A 133 -11.33 -9.82 -3.97
C PRO A 133 -12.61 -10.01 -3.16
N ASP A 134 -12.60 -9.58 -1.90
CA ASP A 134 -13.76 -9.67 -1.02
C ASP A 134 -14.70 -8.47 -1.23
N PHE A 135 -15.73 -8.67 -2.05
CA PHE A 135 -16.75 -7.64 -2.31
C PHE A 135 -17.62 -7.32 -1.09
N GLY A 136 -17.79 -8.27 -0.19
CA GLY A 136 -18.47 -8.03 1.09
C GLY A 136 -17.74 -6.99 1.91
N PHE A 137 -16.43 -7.14 2.04
CA PHE A 137 -15.57 -6.16 2.71
C PHE A 137 -15.65 -4.78 2.03
N LEU A 138 -15.54 -4.72 0.70
CA LEU A 138 -15.64 -3.45 -0.05
C LEU A 138 -16.99 -2.77 0.18
N LYS A 139 -18.07 -3.54 0.19
CA LYS A 139 -19.42 -3.01 0.44
C LYS A 139 -19.55 -2.43 1.85
N GLU A 140 -19.04 -3.14 2.86
CA GLU A 140 -19.03 -2.65 4.25
C GLU A 140 -18.24 -1.35 4.38
N GLU A 141 -17.07 -1.27 3.75
CA GLU A 141 -16.23 -0.07 3.76
C GLU A 141 -16.90 1.11 3.05
N LEU A 142 -17.60 0.89 1.94
CA LEU A 142 -18.37 1.91 1.23
C LEU A 142 -19.54 2.43 2.03
N GLN A 143 -20.15 1.59 2.87
CA GLN A 143 -21.31 1.93 3.71
C GLN A 143 -20.91 2.50 5.07
N ASP A 144 -19.64 2.41 5.47
CA ASP A 144 -19.18 2.89 6.77
C ASP A 144 -19.20 4.43 6.82
N SER A 145 -20.13 4.95 7.61
CA SER A 145 -20.28 6.39 7.87
C SER A 145 -19.70 6.84 9.22
N THR A 146 -19.04 5.94 9.94
CA THR A 146 -18.51 6.22 11.29
C THR A 146 -17.18 6.97 11.26
N ARG A 147 -16.48 6.94 10.14
CA ARG A 147 -15.18 7.59 9.93
C ARG A 147 -15.29 8.65 8.85
N HIS A 148 -14.62 9.79 9.06
CA HIS A 148 -14.62 10.90 8.11
C HIS A 148 -13.35 10.91 7.27
N TYR A 149 -13.51 10.92 5.95
CA TYR A 149 -12.45 11.06 4.98
C TYR A 149 -13.01 11.66 3.69
N SER A 150 -12.18 12.25 2.88
CA SER A 150 -12.59 12.91 1.63
C SER A 150 -11.91 12.32 0.38
N ARG A 151 -10.81 11.58 0.58
CA ARG A 151 -10.02 10.99 -0.50
C ARG A 151 -9.71 9.54 -0.19
N THR A 152 -9.49 8.73 -1.24
CA THR A 152 -9.24 7.29 -1.09
C THR A 152 -8.06 6.85 -1.93
N ILE A 153 -7.29 5.90 -1.40
CA ILE A 153 -6.27 5.14 -2.10
C ILE A 153 -6.55 3.65 -1.85
N VAL A 154 -6.51 2.84 -2.90
CA VAL A 154 -6.69 1.39 -2.79
C VAL A 154 -5.36 0.70 -3.05
N ALA A 155 -4.97 -0.21 -2.16
CA ALA A 155 -3.70 -0.91 -2.22
C ALA A 155 -3.92 -2.42 -2.23
N MET A 156 -3.14 -3.13 -3.05
CA MET A 156 -3.21 -4.58 -3.23
C MET A 156 -1.84 -5.12 -3.63
N HIS A 157 -1.61 -6.42 -3.45
CA HIS A 157 -0.37 -7.03 -3.95
C HIS A 157 -0.43 -7.21 -5.46
N ALA A 158 -1.41 -7.96 -5.96
CA ALA A 158 -1.61 -8.24 -7.38
C ALA A 158 -2.73 -7.36 -7.95
N ARG A 159 -2.44 -6.59 -8.99
CA ARG A 159 -3.39 -5.72 -9.66
C ARG A 159 -4.33 -6.47 -10.61
N PRO A 160 -5.47 -5.89 -11.00
CA PRO A 160 -6.28 -6.43 -12.10
C PRO A 160 -5.42 -6.63 -13.36
N GLY A 161 -5.66 -7.73 -14.05
CA GLY A 161 -4.87 -8.16 -15.20
C GLY A 161 -3.66 -9.05 -14.85
N SER A 162 -3.26 -9.12 -13.57
CA SER A 162 -2.29 -10.11 -13.09
C SER A 162 -2.88 -11.52 -13.15
N GLU A 163 -2.04 -12.53 -13.30
CA GLU A 163 -2.43 -13.94 -13.22
C GLU A 163 -2.98 -14.33 -11.84
N GLN A 164 -2.59 -13.62 -10.79
CA GLN A 164 -3.08 -13.85 -9.42
C GLN A 164 -4.48 -13.29 -9.18
N PHE A 165 -4.87 -12.27 -9.94
CA PHE A 165 -6.17 -11.61 -9.78
C PHE A 165 -7.28 -12.43 -10.43
N ASP A 166 -8.48 -12.45 -9.82
CA ASP A 166 -9.65 -13.01 -10.49
C ASP A 166 -10.14 -12.05 -11.58
N ASN A 167 -9.62 -12.24 -12.79
CA ASN A 167 -9.89 -11.36 -13.92
C ASN A 167 -11.32 -11.49 -14.46
N ASN A 168 -12.09 -12.50 -14.03
CA ASN A 168 -13.51 -12.59 -14.36
C ASN A 168 -14.32 -11.47 -13.71
N VAL A 169 -13.85 -10.92 -12.60
CA VAL A 169 -14.54 -9.85 -11.85
C VAL A 169 -13.80 -8.51 -11.88
N LYS A 170 -12.76 -8.37 -12.69
CA LYS A 170 -11.92 -7.17 -12.69
C LYS A 170 -12.69 -5.89 -13.01
N ASP A 171 -13.63 -5.95 -13.94
CA ASP A 171 -14.42 -4.77 -14.33
C ASP A 171 -15.41 -4.37 -13.22
N VAL A 172 -16.05 -5.34 -12.58
CA VAL A 172 -16.90 -5.10 -11.41
C VAL A 172 -16.09 -4.56 -10.25
N PHE A 173 -14.90 -5.10 -10.01
CA PHE A 173 -13.98 -4.60 -9.00
C PHE A 173 -13.66 -3.12 -9.20
N GLN A 174 -13.31 -2.73 -10.43
CA GLN A 174 -13.00 -1.34 -10.76
C GLN A 174 -14.20 -0.42 -10.52
N LEU A 175 -15.41 -0.85 -10.88
CA LEU A 175 -16.63 -0.09 -10.61
C LEU A 175 -16.86 0.10 -9.10
N TYR A 176 -16.64 -0.92 -8.29
CA TYR A 176 -16.78 -0.83 -6.83
C TYR A 176 -15.81 0.17 -6.21
N ILE A 177 -14.52 0.06 -6.53
CA ILE A 177 -13.52 0.94 -5.91
C ILE A 177 -13.69 2.40 -6.35
N ARG A 178 -14.22 2.65 -7.54
CA ARG A 178 -14.52 3.99 -8.02
C ARG A 178 -15.66 4.67 -7.27
N GLU A 179 -16.47 3.93 -6.53
CA GLU A 179 -17.53 4.48 -5.67
C GLU A 179 -16.97 5.13 -4.40
N PHE A 180 -15.75 4.83 -4.00
CA PHE A 180 -15.12 5.52 -2.87
C PHE A 180 -14.93 7.01 -3.15
N PRO A 181 -15.11 7.88 -2.15
CA PRO A 181 -14.89 9.32 -2.31
C PRO A 181 -13.50 9.64 -2.86
N SER A 182 -13.47 10.37 -3.97
CA SER A 182 -12.24 10.85 -4.62
C SER A 182 -11.13 9.79 -4.63
N LEU A 183 -11.36 8.68 -5.32
CA LEU A 183 -10.32 7.67 -5.53
C LEU A 183 -9.17 8.32 -6.32
N LEU A 184 -8.03 8.50 -5.66
CA LEU A 184 -6.88 9.18 -6.24
C LEU A 184 -6.11 8.27 -7.20
N PHE A 185 -5.75 7.09 -6.74
CA PHE A 185 -5.00 6.08 -7.47
C PHE A 185 -4.99 4.75 -6.71
N CYS A 186 -4.44 3.73 -7.35
CA CYS A 186 -4.24 2.41 -6.75
C CYS A 186 -2.75 2.09 -6.66
N LEU A 187 -2.39 1.21 -5.71
CA LEU A 187 -1.03 0.76 -5.46
C LEU A 187 -0.95 -0.76 -5.60
N ASN A 188 0.14 -1.25 -6.17
CA ASN A 188 0.40 -2.69 -6.26
C ASN A 188 1.89 -3.02 -6.24
N ALA A 189 2.19 -4.31 -6.09
CA ALA A 189 3.52 -4.90 -6.17
C ALA A 189 3.49 -6.09 -7.14
N HIS A 190 4.02 -7.23 -6.78
CA HIS A 190 3.95 -8.52 -7.49
C HIS A 190 4.75 -8.62 -8.81
N ASN A 191 4.64 -7.65 -9.69
CA ASN A 191 5.26 -7.74 -11.03
C ASN A 191 6.78 -7.50 -11.03
N HIS A 192 7.35 -7.14 -9.89
CA HIS A 192 8.77 -6.84 -9.71
C HIS A 192 9.31 -5.74 -10.63
N GLN A 193 8.44 -4.87 -11.13
CA GLN A 193 8.78 -3.78 -12.05
C GLN A 193 8.06 -2.51 -11.65
N LEU A 194 8.72 -1.37 -11.83
CA LEU A 194 8.07 -0.07 -11.73
C LEU A 194 7.04 0.05 -12.86
N GLN A 195 5.79 0.31 -12.49
CA GLN A 195 4.69 0.43 -13.43
C GLN A 195 3.81 1.64 -13.07
N VAL A 196 3.36 2.34 -14.10
CA VAL A 196 2.39 3.45 -14.00
C VAL A 196 1.41 3.25 -15.14
N GLU A 197 0.22 2.76 -14.84
CA GLU A 197 -0.74 2.32 -15.86
C GLU A 197 -2.17 2.75 -15.54
N ASP A 198 -2.87 3.26 -16.56
CA ASP A 198 -4.32 3.43 -16.57
C ASP A 198 -4.95 2.17 -17.16
N LEU A 199 -5.19 1.17 -16.31
CA LEU A 199 -5.59 -0.17 -16.75
C LEU A 199 -6.97 -0.23 -17.41
N PHE A 200 -7.87 0.70 -17.08
CA PHE A 200 -9.27 0.68 -17.50
C PHE A 200 -9.65 1.89 -18.34
N ASP A 201 -8.67 2.69 -18.77
CA ASP A 201 -8.91 3.95 -19.51
C ASP A 201 -9.94 4.86 -18.83
N ASP A 202 -9.91 4.93 -17.50
CA ASP A 202 -10.84 5.70 -16.69
C ASP A 202 -10.19 6.82 -15.87
N GLY A 203 -8.90 7.03 -16.05
CA GLY A 203 -8.12 8.04 -15.35
C GLY A 203 -7.59 7.59 -13.97
N ILE A 204 -7.92 6.38 -13.51
CA ILE A 204 -7.40 5.83 -12.25
C ILE A 204 -6.09 5.11 -12.54
N ILE A 205 -4.99 5.67 -12.06
CA ILE A 205 -3.66 5.12 -12.26
C ILE A 205 -3.35 4.04 -11.21
N TYR A 206 -2.76 2.95 -11.67
CA TYR A 206 -2.16 1.90 -10.85
C TYR A 206 -0.66 2.08 -10.82
N TYR A 207 -0.11 2.36 -9.63
CA TYR A 207 1.33 2.48 -9.41
C TYR A 207 1.86 1.17 -8.85
N GLY A 208 2.80 0.55 -9.56
CA GLY A 208 3.47 -0.67 -9.12
C GLY A 208 4.92 -0.39 -8.69
N CYS A 209 5.31 -0.91 -7.52
CA CYS A 209 6.71 -0.89 -7.09
C CYS A 209 7.48 -2.08 -7.68
N SER A 210 8.80 -1.96 -7.76
CA SER A 210 9.68 -3.09 -8.07
C SER A 210 9.93 -3.95 -6.83
N ASN A 211 10.61 -5.09 -6.99
CA ASN A 211 11.10 -5.83 -5.82
C ASN A 211 12.26 -5.05 -5.16
N ILE A 212 12.46 -5.27 -3.86
CA ILE A 212 13.46 -4.53 -3.08
C ILE A 212 14.90 -4.82 -3.56
N ALA A 213 15.13 -5.96 -4.21
CA ALA A 213 16.43 -6.32 -4.77
C ALA A 213 16.94 -5.32 -5.81
N LYS A 214 16.04 -4.59 -6.46
CA LYS A 214 16.37 -3.52 -7.41
C LYS A 214 16.73 -2.19 -6.74
N ARG A 215 16.68 -2.13 -5.40
CA ARG A 215 17.11 -1.00 -4.58
C ARG A 215 16.41 0.31 -4.93
N ASN A 216 15.11 0.26 -5.10
CA ASN A 216 14.28 1.45 -5.27
C ASN A 216 12.92 1.28 -4.62
N TYR A 217 12.25 2.37 -4.42
CA TYR A 217 10.88 2.44 -3.90
C TYR A 217 10.17 3.66 -4.47
N LEU A 218 8.86 3.70 -4.31
CA LEU A 218 8.04 4.87 -4.67
C LEU A 218 7.78 5.71 -3.41
N LEU A 219 8.00 7.01 -3.51
CA LEU A 219 7.66 7.99 -2.50
C LEU A 219 6.52 8.85 -3.00
N PHE A 220 5.38 8.82 -2.31
CA PHE A 220 4.21 9.64 -2.60
C PHE A 220 4.13 10.82 -1.66
N THR A 221 3.79 11.98 -2.19
CA THR A 221 3.50 13.18 -1.43
C THR A 221 2.08 13.63 -1.75
N LEU A 222 1.20 13.57 -0.75
CA LEU A 222 -0.19 14.02 -0.87
C LEU A 222 -0.30 15.40 -0.24
N THR A 223 -0.83 16.36 -0.99
CA THR A 223 -1.15 17.69 -0.51
C THR A 223 -2.68 17.89 -0.51
N PRO A 224 -3.22 18.94 0.09
CA PRO A 224 -4.66 19.23 -0.03
C PRO A 224 -5.15 19.37 -1.46
N ASP A 225 -4.27 19.79 -2.40
CA ASP A 225 -4.61 20.10 -3.79
C ASP A 225 -4.34 18.95 -4.77
N GLY A 226 -3.64 17.89 -4.35
CA GLY A 226 -3.29 16.78 -5.23
C GLY A 226 -2.18 15.90 -4.69
N TYR A 227 -1.42 15.27 -5.59
CA TYR A 227 -0.30 14.43 -5.20
C TYR A 227 0.82 14.44 -6.24
N THR A 228 2.00 14.05 -5.80
CA THR A 228 3.15 13.73 -6.65
C THR A 228 3.77 12.41 -6.21
N TYR A 229 4.57 11.79 -7.08
CA TYR A 229 5.36 10.62 -6.72
C TYR A 229 6.78 10.74 -7.28
N GLU A 230 7.69 10.03 -6.62
CA GLU A 230 9.10 9.97 -7.01
C GLU A 230 9.58 8.53 -6.91
N ILE A 231 10.51 8.16 -7.79
CA ILE A 231 11.28 6.92 -7.70
C ILE A 231 12.57 7.23 -6.97
N ILE A 232 12.78 6.60 -5.81
CA ILE A 232 13.97 6.82 -5.00
C ILE A 232 14.85 5.56 -5.04
N ASN A 233 16.11 5.74 -5.35
CA ASN A 233 17.13 4.69 -5.28
C ASN A 233 17.91 4.78 -3.96
N PHE A 234 18.37 3.62 -3.47
CA PHE A 234 19.15 3.55 -2.24
C PHE A 234 20.29 2.55 -2.35
#